data_8b88bddad04b39adb84681fbbeff1fcc
#
_entry.id   8b88bddad04b39adb84681fbbeff1fcc
#
_cell.length_a   1.000
_cell.length_b   1.000
_cell.length_c   1.000
_cell.angle_alpha   90.00
_cell.angle_beta   90.00
_cell.angle_gamma   90.00
#
_symmetry.space_group_name_H-M   'P 1'
#
loop_
_entity.id
_entity.type
_entity.pdbx_description
1 polymer ?
#
loop_
_entity_poly.entity_id
_entity_poly.type
_entity_poly.pdbx_seq_one_letter_code
_entity_poly.pdbx_strand_id
1 'polypeptide(L)'
;MCGMLPNTIERAEKAKEKKALYGEDIDLEQFIKEEAGEHEQVSRANEVPRKVQETLLKVGVDPNEEERSGTFVQVDQSGVCTTCASESVEIMGMNVALDKYGWLKDYMWKAVAVDSDKYTAQTALREREEGGSGGYFIRSLPGSKEVFPLQACMFIGDEKIMQTAHNIIIAEENSELHIITGCATGEDVTSALHVGVSEFYLKKGAKITFTMVHNWAEQVDVRPRTGVMVGDEST
;
A
#
# COMPACT_ATOMS: atom_id res chain seq x y z
N MET A 1 1.33 -6.56 19.03
CA MET A 1 2.45 -7.20 18.29
C MET A 1 1.85 -7.91 17.09
N CYS A 2 2.09 -7.38 15.90
CA CYS A 2 1.67 -8.02 14.66
C CYS A 2 2.44 -9.33 14.50
N GLY A 3 1.76 -10.47 14.67
CA GLY A 3 2.41 -11.79 14.67
C GLY A 3 2.55 -12.34 13.26
N MET A 4 3.49 -11.82 12.46
CA MET A 4 3.93 -12.55 11.26
C MET A 4 4.41 -13.96 11.61
N LEU A 5 4.28 -14.89 10.66
CA LEU A 5 4.76 -16.24 10.84
C LEU A 5 6.29 -16.22 11.12
N PRO A 6 6.80 -16.91 12.15
CA PRO A 6 8.22 -16.88 12.52
C PRO A 6 9.18 -17.13 11.35
N ASN A 7 8.82 -17.99 10.43
CA ASN A 7 9.58 -18.30 9.22
C ASN A 7 9.73 -17.09 8.27
N THR A 8 8.71 -16.23 8.16
CA THR A 8 8.77 -15.03 7.30
C THR A 8 9.85 -14.07 7.80
N ILE A 9 9.90 -13.83 9.10
CA ILE A 9 10.89 -12.97 9.72
C ILE A 9 12.31 -13.51 9.58
N GLU A 10 12.50 -14.81 9.83
CA GLU A 10 13.83 -15.44 9.66
C GLU A 10 14.33 -15.31 8.21
N ARG A 11 13.46 -15.46 7.23
CA ARG A 11 13.78 -15.26 5.81
C ARG A 11 14.12 -13.80 5.50
N ALA A 12 13.35 -12.84 6.04
CA ALA A 12 13.64 -11.42 5.89
C ALA A 12 15.00 -11.04 6.49
N GLU A 13 15.30 -11.50 7.72
CA GLU A 13 16.60 -11.26 8.36
C GLU A 13 17.78 -11.78 7.53
N LYS A 14 17.64 -12.95 6.89
CA LYS A 14 18.67 -13.50 6.00
C LYS A 14 18.82 -12.72 4.69
N ALA A 15 17.78 -12.02 4.26
CA ALA A 15 17.74 -11.31 2.97
C ALA A 15 17.98 -9.80 3.06
N LYS A 16 18.10 -9.23 4.27
CA LYS A 16 18.23 -7.77 4.46
C LYS A 16 19.46 -7.14 3.80
N GLU A 17 20.51 -7.92 3.55
CA GLU A 17 21.72 -7.50 2.86
C GLU A 17 21.79 -8.03 1.41
N LYS A 18 20.72 -8.68 0.92
CA LYS A 18 20.65 -9.22 -0.43
C LYS A 18 20.56 -8.08 -1.43
N LYS A 19 21.29 -8.20 -2.54
CA LYS A 19 21.25 -7.21 -3.62
C LYS A 19 19.83 -7.06 -4.18
N ALA A 20 19.56 -5.89 -4.76
CA ALA A 20 18.36 -5.63 -5.53
C ALA A 20 18.12 -6.73 -6.57
N LEU A 21 16.89 -7.25 -6.64
CA LEU A 21 16.50 -8.22 -7.66
C LEU A 21 16.46 -7.57 -9.05
N TYR A 22 16.05 -6.31 -9.10
CA TYR A 22 15.99 -5.49 -10.32
C TYR A 22 16.50 -4.08 -10.05
N GLY A 23 17.13 -3.49 -11.06
CA GLY A 23 17.68 -2.13 -11.01
C GLY A 23 18.98 -2.03 -10.23
N GLU A 24 19.43 -0.81 -10.02
CA GLU A 24 20.63 -0.53 -9.24
C GLU A 24 20.41 -0.78 -7.76
N ASP A 25 21.48 -1.18 -7.10
CA ASP A 25 21.48 -1.39 -5.67
C ASP A 25 21.63 -0.05 -4.95
N ILE A 26 20.69 0.26 -4.06
CA ILE A 26 20.64 1.54 -3.33
C ILE A 26 21.11 1.30 -1.91
N ASP A 27 21.92 2.23 -1.40
CA ASP A 27 22.27 2.25 0.02
C ASP A 27 21.06 2.76 0.83
N LEU A 28 20.50 1.88 1.66
CA LEU A 28 19.32 2.18 2.49
C LEU A 28 19.64 3.05 3.70
N GLU A 29 20.90 3.16 4.10
CA GLU A 29 21.31 3.96 5.25
C GLU A 29 21.25 5.48 4.97
N GLN A 30 21.17 5.87 3.70
CA GLN A 30 20.99 7.28 3.33
C GLN A 30 19.56 7.80 3.53
N PHE A 31 18.60 6.90 3.80
CA PHE A 31 17.19 7.25 3.98
C PHE A 31 16.77 7.15 5.44
N ILE A 32 15.87 8.07 5.83
CA ILE A 32 15.27 8.12 7.16
C ILE A 32 14.17 7.06 7.22
N LYS A 33 14.21 6.22 8.24
CA LYS A 33 13.25 5.11 8.44
C LYS A 33 12.07 5.52 9.32
N GLU A 34 12.23 6.55 10.14
CA GLU A 34 11.23 7.06 11.07
C GLU A 34 10.70 8.40 10.58
N GLU A 35 9.42 8.64 10.78
CA GLU A 35 8.79 9.92 10.46
C GLU A 35 9.28 11.02 11.42
N ALA A 36 9.37 12.25 10.93
CA ALA A 36 9.76 13.40 11.73
C ALA A 36 8.68 13.82 12.76
N GLY A 37 7.44 13.33 12.63
CA GLY A 37 6.33 13.62 13.51
C GLY A 37 5.09 12.75 13.22
N GLU A 38 4.07 12.90 14.05
CA GLU A 38 2.77 12.25 13.81
C GLU A 38 1.95 13.07 12.81
N HIS A 39 1.37 12.41 11.82
CA HIS A 39 0.41 13.00 10.91
C HIS A 39 -0.99 12.98 11.51
N GLU A 40 -1.70 14.10 11.41
CA GLU A 40 -3.07 14.21 11.92
C GLU A 40 -4.02 13.28 11.13
N GLN A 41 -4.81 12.51 11.88
CA GLN A 41 -5.87 11.69 11.31
C GLN A 41 -7.05 12.58 10.92
N VAL A 42 -7.56 12.41 9.70
CA VAL A 42 -8.70 13.16 9.18
C VAL A 42 -9.85 12.23 8.83
N SER A 43 -11.07 12.75 8.89
CA SER A 43 -12.28 11.97 8.61
C SER A 43 -12.57 11.85 7.11
N ARG A 44 -12.05 12.78 6.30
CA ARG A 44 -12.22 12.83 4.84
C ARG A 44 -10.94 13.28 4.15
N ALA A 45 -10.75 12.84 2.92
CA ALA A 45 -9.57 13.18 2.13
C ALA A 45 -9.46 14.69 1.82
N ASN A 46 -10.54 15.44 1.80
CA ASN A 46 -10.52 16.90 1.61
C ASN A 46 -10.15 17.70 2.87
N GLU A 47 -9.94 17.04 4.01
CA GLU A 47 -9.46 17.67 5.24
C GLU A 47 -7.92 17.62 5.36
N VAL A 48 -7.23 16.84 4.50
CA VAL A 48 -5.76 16.89 4.46
C VAL A 48 -5.26 18.26 3.98
N PRO A 49 -4.03 18.66 4.29
CA PRO A 49 -3.50 19.95 3.85
C PRO A 49 -3.69 20.21 2.35
N ARG A 50 -4.00 21.45 1.96
CA ARG A 50 -4.34 21.80 0.57
C ARG A 50 -3.28 21.38 -0.45
N LYS A 51 -2.00 21.49 -0.12
CA LYS A 51 -0.89 21.05 -0.98
C LYS A 51 -0.99 19.53 -1.27
N VAL A 52 -1.38 18.74 -0.26
CA VAL A 52 -1.60 17.29 -0.43
C VAL A 52 -2.80 17.06 -1.34
N GLN A 53 -3.95 17.74 -1.13
CA GLN A 53 -5.12 17.62 -2.00
C GLN A 53 -4.81 17.92 -3.47
N GLU A 54 -4.06 18.99 -3.75
CA GLU A 54 -3.64 19.35 -5.11
C GLU A 54 -2.78 18.25 -5.75
N THR A 55 -1.96 17.56 -4.95
CA THR A 55 -1.15 16.43 -5.41
C THR A 55 -2.00 15.17 -5.60
N LEU A 56 -2.97 14.90 -4.72
CA LEU A 56 -3.92 13.81 -4.90
C LEU A 56 -4.63 13.87 -6.26
N LEU A 57 -5.10 15.06 -6.66
CA LEU A 57 -5.74 15.28 -7.96
C LEU A 57 -4.81 14.96 -9.15
N LYS A 58 -3.51 15.30 -9.04
CA LYS A 58 -2.52 15.01 -10.11
C LYS A 58 -2.33 13.50 -10.34
N VAL A 59 -2.65 12.68 -9.36
CA VAL A 59 -2.53 11.21 -9.44
C VAL A 59 -3.88 10.47 -9.46
N GLY A 60 -4.96 11.19 -9.84
CA GLY A 60 -6.28 10.59 -10.06
C GLY A 60 -7.06 10.24 -8.79
N VAL A 61 -6.61 10.74 -7.63
CA VAL A 61 -7.31 10.59 -6.36
C VAL A 61 -8.12 11.86 -6.07
N ASP A 62 -9.43 11.73 -5.99
CA ASP A 62 -10.34 12.86 -5.73
C ASP A 62 -10.49 13.10 -4.22
N PRO A 63 -10.03 14.26 -3.69
CA PRO A 63 -10.19 14.58 -2.28
C PRO A 63 -11.66 14.74 -1.85
N ASN A 64 -12.57 15.09 -2.77
CA ASN A 64 -13.99 15.21 -2.45
C ASN A 64 -14.69 13.85 -2.41
N GLU A 65 -14.04 12.79 -2.87
CA GLU A 65 -14.55 11.41 -2.85
C GLU A 65 -15.83 11.23 -3.68
N GLU A 66 -16.04 12.10 -4.69
CA GLU A 66 -17.21 12.00 -5.58
C GLU A 66 -17.10 10.74 -6.44
N GLU A 67 -18.20 9.97 -6.49
CA GLU A 67 -18.23 8.71 -7.24
C GLU A 67 -17.07 7.75 -6.87
N ARG A 68 -16.80 7.59 -5.55
CA ARG A 68 -15.83 6.66 -5.00
C ARG A 68 -16.49 5.71 -4.00
N SER A 69 -16.18 4.43 -4.11
CA SER A 69 -16.66 3.40 -3.18
C SER A 69 -15.89 3.41 -1.86
N GLY A 70 -14.69 3.97 -1.84
CA GLY A 70 -13.89 4.18 -0.64
C GLY A 70 -12.53 4.81 -0.97
N THR A 71 -11.90 5.37 0.06
CA THR A 71 -10.64 6.11 -0.05
C THR A 71 -9.68 5.70 1.06
N PHE A 72 -8.41 5.56 0.73
CA PHE A 72 -7.31 5.45 1.68
C PHE A 72 -6.21 6.45 1.30
N VAL A 73 -5.75 7.22 2.28
CA VAL A 73 -4.61 8.14 2.10
C VAL A 73 -3.56 7.84 3.15
N GLN A 74 -2.35 7.59 2.71
CA GLN A 74 -1.16 7.46 3.54
C GLN A 74 -0.21 8.62 3.26
N VAL A 75 0.27 9.26 4.31
CA VAL A 75 1.36 10.24 4.28
C VAL A 75 2.56 9.61 4.99
N ASP A 76 3.68 9.54 4.32
CA ASP A 76 4.90 8.86 4.77
C ASP A 76 4.61 7.40 5.24
N GLN A 77 4.68 7.09 6.53
CA GLN A 77 4.33 5.76 7.05
C GLN A 77 2.91 5.70 7.63
N SER A 78 2.25 6.85 7.81
CA SER A 78 0.98 6.96 8.52
C SER A 78 -0.22 6.95 7.59
N GLY A 79 -1.15 6.02 7.77
CA GLY A 79 -2.48 6.11 7.16
C GLY A 79 -3.27 7.24 7.80
N VAL A 80 -3.53 8.34 7.07
CA VAL A 80 -4.14 9.56 7.61
C VAL A 80 -5.64 9.67 7.34
N CYS A 81 -6.15 8.99 6.32
CA CYS A 81 -7.57 8.99 5.98
C CYS A 81 -8.02 7.60 5.50
N THR A 82 -9.17 7.18 6.00
CA THR A 82 -9.85 5.98 5.48
C THR A 82 -11.35 6.22 5.47
N THR A 83 -11.99 6.13 4.30
CA THR A 83 -13.45 6.20 4.14
C THR A 83 -13.94 5.02 3.32
N CYS A 84 -15.16 4.58 3.57
CA CYS A 84 -15.82 3.53 2.80
C CYS A 84 -17.30 3.88 2.65
N ALA A 85 -17.75 4.12 1.43
CA ALA A 85 -19.12 4.49 1.10
C ALA A 85 -19.97 3.31 0.64
N SER A 86 -19.35 2.17 0.30
CA SER A 86 -20.02 0.96 -0.17
C SER A 86 -20.04 -0.12 0.90
N GLU A 87 -21.14 -0.85 1.02
CA GLU A 87 -21.25 -2.03 1.88
C GLU A 87 -20.69 -3.31 1.22
N SER A 88 -20.35 -3.23 -0.06
CA SER A 88 -19.86 -4.36 -0.87
C SER A 88 -18.36 -4.53 -0.85
N VAL A 89 -17.64 -3.59 -0.26
CA VAL A 89 -16.17 -3.58 -0.17
C VAL A 89 -15.70 -3.21 1.23
N GLU A 90 -14.49 -3.57 1.51
CA GLU A 90 -13.75 -3.13 2.70
C GLU A 90 -12.47 -2.46 2.26
N ILE A 91 -12.15 -1.32 2.85
CA ILE A 91 -10.87 -0.64 2.70
C ILE A 91 -10.41 -0.10 4.06
N MET A 92 -9.16 -0.37 4.41
CA MET A 92 -8.56 0.09 5.67
C MET A 92 -7.04 0.01 5.62
N GLY A 93 -6.36 0.69 6.54
CA GLY A 93 -4.92 0.51 6.73
C GLY A 93 -4.58 -0.92 7.15
N MET A 94 -3.40 -1.40 6.76
CA MET A 94 -2.97 -2.79 7.03
C MET A 94 -2.93 -3.13 8.52
N ASN A 95 -2.48 -2.22 9.37
CA ASN A 95 -2.47 -2.41 10.84
C ASN A 95 -3.89 -2.67 11.38
N VAL A 96 -4.87 -1.86 10.96
CA VAL A 96 -6.28 -2.01 11.34
C VAL A 96 -6.85 -3.33 10.83
N ALA A 97 -6.51 -3.69 9.59
CA ALA A 97 -6.97 -4.94 8.98
C ALA A 97 -6.42 -6.18 9.71
N LEU A 98 -5.15 -6.15 10.10
CA LEU A 98 -4.51 -7.26 10.83
C LEU A 98 -5.05 -7.42 12.25
N ASP A 99 -5.45 -6.34 12.91
CA ASP A 99 -6.12 -6.40 14.21
C ASP A 99 -7.55 -6.94 14.08
N LYS A 100 -8.26 -6.54 13.01
CA LYS A 100 -9.64 -6.98 12.75
C LYS A 100 -9.71 -8.42 12.26
N TYR A 101 -8.78 -8.84 11.41
CA TYR A 101 -8.80 -10.12 10.70
C TYR A 101 -7.56 -10.96 10.95
N GLY A 102 -7.61 -11.83 11.96
CA GLY A 102 -6.49 -12.75 12.28
C GLY A 102 -6.08 -13.66 11.11
N TRP A 103 -7.02 -14.00 10.21
CA TRP A 103 -6.76 -14.81 9.02
C TRP A 103 -5.96 -14.08 7.93
N LEU A 104 -5.91 -12.74 7.95
CA LEU A 104 -5.21 -11.95 6.93
C LEU A 104 -3.71 -12.25 6.90
N LYS A 105 -3.14 -12.66 8.01
CA LYS A 105 -1.74 -13.12 8.12
C LYS A 105 -1.44 -14.30 7.18
N ASP A 106 -2.45 -15.09 6.86
CA ASP A 106 -2.32 -16.22 5.94
C ASP A 106 -2.18 -15.78 4.47
N TYR A 107 -2.44 -14.55 4.15
CA TYR A 107 -2.26 -13.97 2.83
C TYR A 107 -0.93 -13.23 2.68
N MET A 108 -0.35 -12.73 3.76
CA MET A 108 0.89 -11.94 3.71
C MET A 108 2.07 -12.76 3.18
N TRP A 109 2.82 -12.18 2.27
CA TRP A 109 4.05 -12.75 1.70
C TRP A 109 3.88 -14.10 0.99
N LYS A 110 2.70 -14.33 0.39
CA LYS A 110 2.44 -15.54 -0.41
C LYS A 110 2.58 -15.31 -1.91
N ALA A 111 2.14 -14.18 -2.41
CA ALA A 111 2.27 -13.85 -3.82
C ALA A 111 3.60 -13.15 -4.13
N VAL A 112 4.20 -12.47 -3.14
CA VAL A 112 5.54 -11.89 -3.20
C VAL A 112 6.45 -12.59 -2.20
N ALA A 113 7.62 -13.06 -2.65
CA ALA A 113 8.58 -13.69 -1.76
C ALA A 113 9.28 -12.64 -0.89
N VAL A 114 9.17 -12.78 0.44
CA VAL A 114 9.74 -11.86 1.43
C VAL A 114 11.26 -11.71 1.32
N ASP A 115 11.94 -12.74 0.84
CA ASP A 115 13.38 -12.81 0.66
C ASP A 115 13.83 -12.63 -0.81
N SER A 116 13.02 -11.97 -1.62
CA SER A 116 13.38 -11.64 -3.01
C SER A 116 14.64 -10.79 -3.06
N ASP A 117 14.67 -9.74 -2.25
CA ASP A 117 15.81 -8.83 -2.10
C ASP A 117 15.73 -8.05 -0.77
N LYS A 118 16.67 -7.12 -0.57
CA LYS A 118 16.69 -6.29 0.65
C LYS A 118 15.48 -5.41 0.83
N TYR A 119 14.80 -5.02 -0.25
CA TYR A 119 13.64 -4.12 -0.16
C TYR A 119 12.40 -4.85 0.38
N THR A 120 12.10 -6.05 -0.11
CA THR A 120 11.03 -6.88 0.45
C THR A 120 11.34 -7.29 1.89
N ALA A 121 12.59 -7.64 2.16
CA ALA A 121 13.05 -7.99 3.50
C ALA A 121 12.88 -6.82 4.48
N GLN A 122 13.28 -5.60 4.07
CA GLN A 122 13.16 -4.41 4.90
C GLN A 122 11.68 -4.06 5.19
N THR A 123 10.80 -4.18 4.19
CA THR A 123 9.35 -3.99 4.40
C THR A 123 8.82 -4.95 5.47
N ALA A 124 9.14 -6.24 5.37
CA ALA A 124 8.69 -7.23 6.33
C ALA A 124 9.27 -7.04 7.73
N LEU A 125 10.51 -6.58 7.85
CA LEU A 125 11.12 -6.28 9.16
C LEU A 125 10.43 -5.09 9.83
N ARG A 126 10.09 -4.06 9.06
CA ARG A 126 9.36 -2.89 9.58
C ARG A 126 7.95 -3.21 10.06
N GLU A 127 7.27 -4.21 9.48
CA GLU A 127 5.94 -4.65 9.96
C GLU A 127 5.93 -5.13 11.42
N ARG A 128 7.10 -5.37 12.02
CA ARG A 128 7.25 -5.74 13.43
C ARG A 128 7.42 -4.56 14.37
N GLU A 129 7.84 -3.42 13.84
CA GLU A 129 8.10 -2.21 14.62
C GLU A 129 6.79 -1.53 15.01
N GLU A 130 6.82 -0.72 16.04
CA GLU A 130 5.69 0.14 16.39
C GLU A 130 5.47 1.16 15.27
N GLY A 131 4.21 1.31 14.81
CA GLY A 131 3.92 2.07 13.60
C GLY A 131 3.98 1.23 12.31
N GLY A 132 4.79 0.19 12.29
CA GLY A 132 4.82 -0.83 11.24
C GLY A 132 5.21 -0.34 9.84
N SER A 133 5.02 -1.20 8.85
CA SER A 133 4.99 -0.83 7.44
C SER A 133 3.61 -0.27 7.11
N GLY A 134 3.56 0.81 6.33
CA GLY A 134 2.31 1.34 5.80
C GLY A 134 1.63 0.35 4.84
N GLY A 135 0.61 0.83 4.17
CA GLY A 135 -0.15 0.06 3.20
C GLY A 135 -1.62 -0.09 3.56
N TYR A 136 -2.38 -0.66 2.64
CA TYR A 136 -3.82 -0.83 2.78
C TYR A 136 -4.26 -2.27 2.52
N PHE A 137 -5.39 -2.60 3.11
CA PHE A 137 -6.17 -3.79 2.81
C PHE A 137 -7.44 -3.39 2.06
N ILE A 138 -7.69 -4.06 0.93
CA ILE A 138 -8.94 -3.94 0.17
C ILE A 138 -9.52 -5.33 -0.04
N ARG A 139 -10.83 -5.47 0.18
CA ARG A 139 -11.57 -6.69 -0.10
C ARG A 139 -12.93 -6.38 -0.69
N SER A 140 -13.29 -7.00 -1.82
CA SER A 140 -14.66 -7.06 -2.29
C SER A 140 -15.39 -8.23 -1.67
N LEU A 141 -16.71 -8.10 -1.44
CA LEU A 141 -17.52 -9.23 -0.95
C LEU A 141 -17.92 -10.18 -2.09
N PRO A 142 -18.20 -11.46 -1.81
CA PRO A 142 -18.57 -12.42 -2.84
C PRO A 142 -19.77 -11.96 -3.68
N GLY A 143 -19.66 -12.05 -5.01
CA GLY A 143 -20.71 -11.67 -5.96
C GLY A 143 -20.97 -10.17 -6.10
N SER A 144 -20.25 -9.32 -5.38
CA SER A 144 -20.40 -7.86 -5.47
C SER A 144 -19.85 -7.32 -6.78
N LYS A 145 -20.46 -6.22 -7.28
CA LYS A 145 -19.99 -5.50 -8.46
C LYS A 145 -19.94 -4.02 -8.14
N GLU A 146 -18.75 -3.52 -7.90
CA GLU A 146 -18.55 -2.11 -7.63
C GLU A 146 -18.53 -1.30 -8.93
N VAL A 147 -19.41 -0.30 -9.01
CA VAL A 147 -19.50 0.61 -10.15
C VAL A 147 -18.47 1.72 -10.02
N PHE A 148 -18.34 2.29 -8.83
CA PHE A 148 -17.36 3.34 -8.56
C PHE A 148 -16.04 2.76 -8.08
N PRO A 149 -14.90 3.36 -8.48
CA PRO A 149 -13.61 2.85 -8.05
C PRO A 149 -13.35 3.11 -6.56
N LEU A 150 -12.62 2.20 -5.92
CA LEU A 150 -11.86 2.51 -4.72
C LEU A 150 -10.63 3.33 -5.12
N GLN A 151 -10.23 4.25 -4.27
CA GLN A 151 -9.02 5.03 -4.50
C GLN A 151 -8.07 4.94 -3.31
N ALA A 152 -6.76 4.94 -3.59
CA ALA A 152 -5.73 4.98 -2.57
C ALA A 152 -4.61 5.94 -2.97
N CYS A 153 -3.94 6.57 -2.01
CA CYS A 153 -2.75 7.36 -2.26
C CYS A 153 -1.65 7.03 -1.27
N MET A 154 -0.43 6.84 -1.81
CA MET A 154 0.83 6.80 -1.07
C MET A 154 1.57 8.11 -1.33
N PHE A 155 1.53 9.02 -0.37
CA PHE A 155 2.15 10.34 -0.47
C PHE A 155 3.42 10.38 0.39
N ILE A 156 4.50 10.91 -0.15
CA ILE A 156 5.74 11.18 0.58
C ILE A 156 5.81 12.68 0.83
N GLY A 157 5.78 13.05 2.11
CA GLY A 157 5.83 14.43 2.58
C GLY A 157 7.21 14.87 3.08
N ASP A 158 8.00 13.92 3.59
CA ASP A 158 9.30 14.19 4.21
C ASP A 158 10.47 13.89 3.25
N GLU A 159 11.47 14.76 3.29
CA GLU A 159 12.72 14.59 2.54
C GLU A 159 13.52 13.40 3.05
N LYS A 160 14.06 12.60 2.13
CA LYS A 160 14.87 11.40 2.40
C LYS A 160 14.15 10.31 3.20
N ILE A 161 12.83 10.34 3.28
CA ILE A 161 12.08 9.25 3.93
C ILE A 161 12.19 7.95 3.10
N MET A 162 12.29 6.82 3.77
CA MET A 162 12.05 5.50 3.19
C MET A 162 10.62 5.07 3.53
N GLN A 163 9.69 5.33 2.63
CA GLN A 163 8.31 4.85 2.75
C GLN A 163 8.25 3.38 2.37
N THR A 164 7.73 2.54 3.26
CA THR A 164 7.40 1.15 2.97
C THR A 164 5.90 0.94 3.04
N ALA A 165 5.35 0.20 2.09
CA ALA A 165 3.93 -0.13 2.05
C ALA A 165 3.75 -1.60 1.66
N HIS A 166 2.89 -2.32 2.40
CA HIS A 166 2.46 -3.66 2.03
C HIS A 166 0.94 -3.66 1.85
N ASN A 167 0.50 -3.81 0.62
CA ASN A 167 -0.90 -3.76 0.24
C ASN A 167 -1.40 -5.17 -0.02
N ILE A 168 -2.57 -5.52 0.52
CA ILE A 168 -3.24 -6.79 0.24
C ILE A 168 -4.62 -6.51 -0.35
N ILE A 169 -4.86 -7.05 -1.53
CA ILE A 169 -6.10 -6.89 -2.27
C ILE A 169 -6.73 -8.26 -2.52
N ILE A 170 -7.94 -8.47 -2.02
CA ILE A 170 -8.68 -9.72 -2.18
C ILE A 170 -9.97 -9.45 -2.95
N ALA A 171 -10.09 -10.00 -4.16
CA ALA A 171 -11.36 -10.06 -4.87
C ALA A 171 -11.99 -11.42 -4.61
N GLU A 172 -13.11 -11.43 -3.89
CA GLU A 172 -13.84 -12.65 -3.56
C GLU A 172 -14.57 -13.24 -4.79
N GLU A 173 -15.09 -14.44 -4.67
CA GLU A 173 -15.70 -15.18 -5.77
C GLU A 173 -16.77 -14.36 -6.51
N ASN A 174 -16.66 -14.30 -7.85
CA ASN A 174 -17.57 -13.61 -8.75
C ASN A 174 -17.77 -12.12 -8.48
N SER A 175 -16.82 -11.49 -7.76
CA SER A 175 -16.84 -10.05 -7.53
C SER A 175 -16.16 -9.28 -8.64
N GLU A 176 -16.49 -7.99 -8.77
CA GLU A 176 -15.86 -7.06 -9.70
C GLU A 176 -15.46 -5.79 -8.95
N LEU A 177 -14.19 -5.38 -9.11
CA LEU A 177 -13.56 -4.33 -8.34
C LEU A 177 -12.71 -3.43 -9.23
N HIS A 178 -12.85 -2.12 -9.07
CA HIS A 178 -12.03 -1.11 -9.73
C HIS A 178 -11.21 -0.35 -8.70
N ILE A 179 -9.90 -0.23 -8.91
CA ILE A 179 -9.01 0.45 -7.98
C ILE A 179 -8.15 1.46 -8.75
N ILE A 180 -8.08 2.67 -8.24
CA ILE A 180 -7.16 3.72 -8.67
C ILE A 180 -6.18 3.99 -7.53
N THR A 181 -4.89 3.83 -7.77
CA THR A 181 -3.85 4.15 -6.79
C THR A 181 -2.97 5.27 -7.30
N GLY A 182 -2.86 6.33 -6.52
CA GLY A 182 -1.92 7.42 -6.73
C GLY A 182 -0.69 7.27 -5.85
N CYS A 183 0.49 7.49 -6.42
CA CYS A 183 1.72 7.58 -5.65
C CYS A 183 2.44 8.87 -6.01
N ALA A 184 2.81 9.68 -5.02
CA ALA A 184 3.36 10.99 -5.27
C ALA A 184 4.27 11.49 -4.15
N THR A 185 5.07 12.48 -4.47
CA THR A 185 5.85 13.27 -3.49
C THR A 185 5.30 14.69 -3.38
N GLY A 186 5.50 15.29 -2.21
CA GLY A 186 5.30 16.71 -2.00
C GLY A 186 6.25 17.55 -2.86
N GLU A 187 5.88 18.80 -3.13
CA GLU A 187 6.66 19.70 -3.98
C GLU A 187 8.03 20.07 -3.38
N ASP A 188 8.16 20.00 -2.05
CA ASP A 188 9.38 20.31 -1.33
C ASP A 188 10.30 19.06 -1.16
N VAL A 189 9.84 17.86 -1.58
CA VAL A 189 10.60 16.61 -1.52
C VAL A 189 11.38 16.42 -2.81
N THR A 190 12.69 16.34 -2.71
CA THR A 190 13.59 16.12 -3.85
C THR A 190 14.10 14.69 -3.92
N SER A 191 14.35 14.05 -2.81
CA SER A 191 14.90 12.70 -2.71
C SER A 191 14.13 11.87 -1.68
N ALA A 192 13.76 10.66 -2.03
CA ALA A 192 13.11 9.68 -1.14
C ALA A 192 13.24 8.26 -1.73
N LEU A 193 12.83 7.27 -0.96
CA LEU A 193 12.71 5.90 -1.42
C LEU A 193 11.28 5.39 -1.14
N HIS A 194 10.58 4.94 -2.19
CA HIS A 194 9.31 4.24 -2.07
C HIS A 194 9.49 2.74 -2.31
N VAL A 195 9.16 1.92 -1.32
CA VAL A 195 9.11 0.47 -1.45
C VAL A 195 7.65 0.02 -1.32
N GLY A 196 7.03 -0.29 -2.46
CA GLY A 196 5.63 -0.73 -2.52
C GLY A 196 5.52 -2.23 -2.78
N VAL A 197 5.04 -3.00 -1.82
CA VAL A 197 4.68 -4.41 -2.00
C VAL A 197 3.18 -4.51 -2.15
N SER A 198 2.70 -5.17 -3.21
CA SER A 198 1.26 -5.38 -3.44
C SER A 198 0.99 -6.83 -3.79
N GLU A 199 0.10 -7.45 -3.05
CA GLU A 199 -0.31 -8.83 -3.26
C GLU A 199 -1.79 -8.88 -3.61
N PHE A 200 -2.12 -9.43 -4.77
CA PHE A 200 -3.48 -9.56 -5.27
C PHE A 200 -3.93 -11.02 -5.22
N TYR A 201 -5.12 -11.25 -4.73
CA TYR A 201 -5.74 -12.57 -4.61
C TYR A 201 -7.11 -12.53 -5.28
N LEU A 202 -7.19 -13.03 -6.50
CA LEU A 202 -8.43 -13.14 -7.24
C LEU A 202 -9.02 -14.53 -7.04
N LYS A 203 -10.17 -14.61 -6.39
CA LYS A 203 -10.91 -15.86 -6.25
C LYS A 203 -11.61 -16.20 -7.56
N LYS A 204 -12.20 -17.39 -7.63
CA LYS A 204 -12.87 -17.89 -8.85
C LYS A 204 -13.86 -16.86 -9.42
N GLY A 205 -13.74 -16.57 -10.72
CA GLY A 205 -14.62 -15.65 -11.46
C GLY A 205 -14.50 -14.18 -11.05
N ALA A 206 -13.55 -13.81 -10.19
CA ALA A 206 -13.33 -12.43 -9.77
C ALA A 206 -12.70 -11.61 -10.89
N LYS A 207 -12.99 -10.30 -10.90
CA LYS A 207 -12.40 -9.34 -11.84
C LYS A 207 -11.85 -8.14 -11.10
N ILE A 208 -10.62 -7.75 -11.43
CA ILE A 208 -10.00 -6.52 -10.92
C ILE A 208 -9.49 -5.68 -12.09
N THR A 209 -9.84 -4.39 -12.07
CA THR A 209 -9.14 -3.36 -12.83
C THR A 209 -8.31 -2.53 -11.86
N PHE A 210 -7.01 -2.49 -12.07
CA PHE A 210 -6.08 -1.75 -11.23
C PHE A 210 -5.31 -0.71 -12.05
N THR A 211 -5.47 0.56 -11.70
CA THR A 211 -4.80 1.68 -12.34
C THR A 211 -3.88 2.35 -11.33
N MET A 212 -2.61 2.50 -11.68
CA MET A 212 -1.63 3.20 -10.86
C MET A 212 -1.10 4.43 -11.59
N VAL A 213 -1.15 5.58 -10.92
CA VAL A 213 -0.67 6.86 -11.43
C VAL A 213 0.46 7.36 -10.54
N HIS A 214 1.59 7.71 -11.13
CA HIS A 214 2.76 8.16 -10.41
C HIS A 214 3.08 9.63 -10.70
N ASN A 215 3.41 10.39 -9.66
CA ASN A 215 3.93 11.76 -9.75
C ASN A 215 5.09 11.93 -8.76
N TRP A 216 6.22 11.34 -9.08
CA TRP A 216 7.42 11.35 -8.27
C TRP A 216 8.33 12.52 -8.61
N ALA A 217 9.06 13.05 -7.62
CA ALA A 217 10.17 13.95 -7.85
C ALA A 217 11.34 13.21 -8.54
N GLU A 218 12.25 13.96 -9.14
CA GLU A 218 13.30 13.44 -10.04
C GLU A 218 14.27 12.46 -9.35
N GLN A 219 14.59 12.66 -8.07
CA GLN A 219 15.53 11.83 -7.31
C GLN A 219 14.81 10.88 -6.33
N VAL A 220 13.61 10.46 -6.68
CA VAL A 220 12.89 9.45 -5.90
C VAL A 220 13.12 8.07 -6.49
N ASP A 221 13.69 7.21 -5.68
CA ASP A 221 13.84 5.81 -6.01
C ASP A 221 12.55 5.04 -5.73
N VAL A 222 12.10 4.23 -6.69
CA VAL A 222 10.86 3.43 -6.57
C VAL A 222 11.18 1.95 -6.75
N ARG A 223 10.83 1.14 -5.77
CA ARG A 223 11.10 -0.31 -5.75
C ARG A 223 9.79 -1.11 -5.55
N PRO A 224 8.94 -1.18 -6.59
CA PRO A 224 7.68 -1.91 -6.51
C PRO A 224 7.91 -3.43 -6.60
N ARG A 225 7.12 -4.19 -5.88
CA ARG A 225 6.99 -5.65 -5.99
C ARG A 225 5.52 -6.03 -5.99
N THR A 226 5.08 -6.60 -7.09
CA THR A 226 3.67 -7.01 -7.22
C THR A 226 3.59 -8.50 -7.50
N GLY A 227 2.80 -9.20 -6.71
CA GLY A 227 2.44 -10.60 -6.91
C GLY A 227 0.94 -10.74 -7.11
N VAL A 228 0.52 -11.61 -8.02
CA VAL A 228 -0.90 -11.84 -8.31
C VAL A 228 -1.18 -13.35 -8.31
N MET A 229 -2.11 -13.78 -7.47
CA MET A 229 -2.65 -15.14 -7.51
C MET A 229 -4.02 -15.11 -8.18
N VAL A 230 -4.11 -15.73 -9.34
CA VAL A 230 -5.29 -15.70 -10.22
C VAL A 230 -6.03 -17.02 -10.09
N GLY A 231 -7.27 -16.96 -9.61
CA GLY A 231 -8.16 -18.13 -9.52
C GLY A 231 -8.79 -18.50 -10.88
N ASP A 232 -9.50 -19.60 -10.93
CA ASP A 232 -10.17 -20.06 -12.14
C ASP A 232 -11.17 -19.01 -12.66
N GLU A 233 -11.18 -18.76 -13.97
CA GLU A 233 -12.10 -17.83 -14.63
C GLU A 233 -12.00 -16.36 -14.15
N SER A 234 -10.95 -15.99 -13.40
CA SER A 234 -10.74 -14.62 -12.91
C SER A 234 -9.85 -13.79 -13.88
N THR A 235 -9.98 -12.47 -13.81
CA THR A 235 -9.31 -11.54 -14.72
C THR A 235 -8.82 -10.30 -13.98
#